data_de357938b329867b03ef68562cf8e89c
#
_entry.id   de357938b329867b03ef68562cf8e89c
#
_cell.length_a   1.000
_cell.length_b   1.000
_cell.length_c   1.000
_cell.angle_alpha   90.00
_cell.angle_beta   90.00
_cell.angle_gamma   90.00
#
_symmetry.space_group_name_H-M   'P 1'
#
loop_
_entity.id
_entity.type
_entity.pdbx_description
1 polymer ?
#
loop_
_entity_poly.entity_id
_entity_poly.type
_entity_poly.pdbx_seq_one_letter_code
_entity_poly.pdbx_strand_id
1 'polypeptide(L)'
;MVVVLFTATGDLKFLLEELTRNPSPPRQWIGSEAWVTDPEVQSFRICAGAIGFAIPQSVIPGFREYIMDLSPAKVAASHLLTKFWEGAFNCLLEKREKCWK
;
A
#
# COMPACT_ATOMS: atom_id res chain seq x y z
N MET A 1 2.49 16.47 -23.58
CA MET A 1 2.91 17.22 -22.38
C MET A 1 3.35 16.24 -21.31
N VAL A 2 4.47 16.49 -20.65
CA VAL A 2 4.99 15.68 -19.54
C VAL A 2 4.69 16.43 -18.24
N VAL A 3 4.21 15.71 -17.24
CA VAL A 3 3.92 16.24 -15.91
C VAL A 3 4.72 15.44 -14.88
N VAL A 4 5.51 16.14 -14.07
CA VAL A 4 6.30 15.56 -12.99
C VAL A 4 5.63 15.91 -11.67
N LEU A 5 5.32 14.89 -10.86
CA LEU A 5 4.63 15.05 -9.59
C LEU A 5 5.44 14.50 -8.43
N PHE A 6 5.81 15.40 -7.53
CA PHE A 6 6.36 15.06 -6.22
C PHE A 6 5.33 15.42 -5.16
N THR A 7 4.52 14.46 -4.76
CA THR A 7 3.42 14.70 -3.81
C THR A 7 3.12 13.45 -3.00
N ALA A 8 2.51 13.63 -1.84
CA ALA A 8 1.98 12.53 -1.06
C ALA A 8 0.74 11.92 -1.75
N THR A 9 0.50 10.64 -1.51
CA THR A 9 -0.62 9.89 -2.11
C THR A 9 -1.98 10.52 -1.84
N GLY A 10 -2.21 11.02 -0.61
CA GLY A 10 -3.48 11.64 -0.24
C GLY A 10 -3.82 12.87 -1.07
N ASP A 11 -2.86 13.75 -1.26
CA ASP A 11 -3.05 14.97 -2.06
C ASP A 11 -3.24 14.64 -3.54
N LEU A 12 -2.53 13.64 -4.03
CA LEU A 12 -2.63 13.21 -5.41
C LEU A 12 -4.02 12.64 -5.73
N LYS A 13 -4.65 11.92 -4.82
CA LYS A 13 -5.98 11.35 -5.05
C LYS A 13 -7.00 12.41 -5.41
N PHE A 14 -7.04 13.53 -4.71
CA PHE A 14 -7.94 14.63 -5.03
C PHE A 14 -7.72 15.15 -6.45
N LEU A 15 -6.46 15.30 -6.86
CA LEU A 15 -6.13 15.72 -8.21
C LEU A 15 -6.59 14.71 -9.25
N LEU A 16 -6.37 13.42 -9.01
CA LEU A 16 -6.74 12.35 -9.95
C LEU A 16 -8.25 12.19 -10.07
N GLU A 17 -8.98 12.32 -8.97
CA GLU A 17 -10.44 12.32 -8.96
C GLU A 17 -10.98 13.48 -9.81
N GLU A 18 -10.44 14.67 -9.64
CA GLU A 18 -10.86 15.85 -10.40
C GLU A 18 -10.54 15.71 -11.89
N LEU A 19 -9.35 15.21 -12.24
CA LEU A 19 -8.98 14.95 -13.62
C LEU A 19 -9.79 13.81 -14.26
N THR A 20 -10.33 12.91 -13.47
CA THR A 20 -11.24 11.87 -13.94
C THR A 20 -12.63 12.44 -14.25
N ARG A 21 -13.10 13.39 -13.43
CA ARG A 21 -14.37 14.09 -13.64
C ARG A 21 -14.31 15.04 -14.83
N ASN A 22 -13.17 15.72 -14.98
CA ASN A 22 -12.92 16.69 -16.04
C ASN A 22 -11.80 16.17 -16.96
N PRO A 23 -12.12 15.29 -17.92
CA PRO A 23 -11.12 14.67 -18.79
C PRO A 23 -10.28 15.72 -19.52
N SER A 24 -8.98 15.53 -19.44
CA SER A 24 -7.98 16.36 -20.11
C SER A 24 -7.23 15.55 -21.17
N PRO A 25 -6.53 16.18 -22.12
CA PRO A 25 -5.72 15.46 -23.08
C PRO A 25 -4.71 14.52 -22.41
N PRO A 26 -4.38 13.36 -23.01
CA PRO A 26 -3.40 12.42 -22.48
C PRO A 26 -2.07 13.09 -22.16
N ARG A 27 -1.49 12.72 -21.01
CA ARG A 27 -0.21 13.24 -20.53
C ARG A 27 0.69 12.10 -20.12
N GLN A 28 2.00 12.29 -20.25
CA GLN A 28 2.97 11.40 -19.66
C GLN A 28 3.22 11.84 -18.22
N TRP A 29 3.00 10.95 -17.29
CA TRP A 29 3.20 11.19 -15.87
C TRP A 29 4.53 10.63 -15.39
N ILE A 30 5.27 11.42 -14.63
CA ILE A 30 6.48 11.00 -13.95
C ILE A 30 6.30 11.27 -12.47
N GLY A 31 6.49 10.24 -11.66
CA GLY A 31 6.15 10.27 -10.24
C GLY A 31 7.26 9.94 -9.28
N SER A 32 7.09 10.44 -8.06
CA SER A 32 7.87 10.02 -6.91
C SER A 32 7.40 8.66 -6.38
N GLU A 33 8.22 8.03 -5.57
CA GLU A 33 7.94 6.72 -4.97
C GLU A 33 6.62 6.69 -4.19
N ALA A 34 6.25 7.80 -3.54
CA ALA A 34 5.08 7.88 -2.69
C ALA A 34 3.76 7.42 -3.35
N TRP A 35 3.63 7.56 -4.67
CA TRP A 35 2.39 7.21 -5.34
C TRP A 35 2.51 6.20 -6.49
N VAL A 36 3.68 6.06 -7.12
CA VAL A 36 3.82 5.13 -8.26
C VAL A 36 3.67 3.67 -7.86
N THR A 37 3.88 3.34 -6.60
CA THR A 37 3.73 1.99 -6.02
C THR A 37 2.39 1.77 -5.32
N ASP A 38 1.55 2.80 -5.21
CA ASP A 38 0.26 2.71 -4.53
C ASP A 38 -0.79 2.03 -5.43
N PRO A 39 -1.35 0.87 -5.03
CA PRO A 39 -2.33 0.15 -5.83
C PRO A 39 -3.62 0.95 -6.11
N GLU A 40 -3.99 1.84 -5.20
CA GLU A 40 -5.17 2.68 -5.35
C GLU A 40 -4.97 3.73 -6.44
N VAL A 41 -3.79 4.34 -6.48
CA VAL A 41 -3.40 5.27 -7.54
C VAL A 41 -3.28 4.56 -8.89
N GLN A 42 -2.74 3.34 -8.91
CA GLN A 42 -2.63 2.54 -10.13
C GLN A 42 -3.98 2.17 -10.74
N SER A 43 -5.05 2.22 -9.96
CA SER A 43 -6.41 1.96 -10.47
C SER A 43 -6.96 3.10 -11.35
N PHE A 44 -6.40 4.30 -11.25
CA PHE A 44 -6.81 5.42 -12.10
C PHE A 44 -6.28 5.26 -13.52
N ARG A 45 -7.17 5.17 -14.49
CA ARG A 45 -6.80 4.99 -15.90
C ARG A 45 -5.94 6.13 -16.46
N ILE A 46 -6.08 7.34 -15.92
CA ILE A 46 -5.29 8.48 -16.31
C ILE A 46 -3.80 8.31 -16.01
N CYS A 47 -3.46 7.46 -15.03
CA CYS A 47 -2.08 7.14 -14.68
C CYS A 47 -1.49 5.98 -15.48
N ALA A 48 -2.24 5.41 -16.43
CA ALA A 48 -1.72 4.32 -17.26
C ALA A 48 -0.47 4.78 -18.03
N GLY A 49 0.60 4.01 -17.90
CA GLY A 49 1.89 4.36 -18.51
C GLY A 49 2.74 5.37 -17.72
N ALA A 50 2.34 5.72 -16.50
CA ALA A 50 3.17 6.55 -15.62
C ALA A 50 4.52 5.88 -15.32
N ILE A 51 5.57 6.67 -15.29
CA ILE A 51 6.94 6.24 -14.94
C ILE A 51 7.29 6.85 -13.58
N GLY A 52 7.97 6.10 -12.73
CA GLY A 52 8.41 6.63 -11.45
C GLY A 52 9.58 5.87 -10.85
N PHE A 53 10.12 6.45 -9.81
CA PHE A 53 11.17 5.83 -9.02
C PHE A 53 10.53 5.11 -7.84
N ALA A 54 11.01 3.91 -7.54
CA ALA A 54 10.57 3.15 -6.37
C ALA A 54 11.77 2.72 -5.55
N ILE A 55 11.58 2.62 -4.24
CA ILE A 55 12.57 2.02 -3.37
C ILE A 55 12.60 0.52 -3.66
N PRO A 56 13.77 -0.06 -3.97
CA PRO A 56 13.85 -1.47 -4.26
C PRO A 56 13.45 -2.30 -3.04
N GLN A 57 12.62 -3.30 -3.26
CA GLN A 57 12.29 -4.26 -2.22
C GLN A 57 13.49 -5.18 -1.98
N SER A 58 13.77 -5.43 -0.72
CA SER A 58 14.83 -6.35 -0.30
C SER A 58 14.28 -7.39 0.66
N VAL A 59 14.80 -8.59 0.56
CA VAL A 59 14.48 -9.66 1.52
C VAL A 59 15.21 -9.40 2.83
N ILE A 60 14.48 -9.37 3.93
CA ILE A 60 15.06 -9.30 5.28
C ILE A 60 15.40 -10.72 5.71
N PRO A 61 16.69 -11.05 5.90
CA PRO A 61 17.09 -12.40 6.32
C PRO A 61 16.38 -12.83 7.61
N GLY A 62 15.80 -14.03 7.61
CA GLY A 62 15.12 -14.59 8.78
C GLY A 62 13.71 -14.04 9.05
N PHE A 63 13.26 -13.00 8.33
CA PHE A 63 11.94 -12.42 8.58
C PHE A 63 10.80 -13.36 8.21
N ARG A 64 10.93 -14.05 7.08
CA ARG A 64 9.93 -15.05 6.64
C ARG A 64 9.78 -16.16 7.67
N GLU A 65 10.89 -16.73 8.10
CA GLU A 65 10.94 -17.81 9.09
C GLU A 65 10.34 -17.36 10.41
N TYR A 66 10.66 -16.14 10.85
CA TYR A 66 10.07 -15.55 12.05
C TYR A 66 8.55 -15.43 11.95
N ILE A 67 8.01 -14.93 10.84
CA ILE A 67 6.56 -14.79 10.65
C ILE A 67 5.88 -16.15 10.58
N MET A 68 6.50 -17.14 9.94
CA MET A 68 5.93 -18.49 9.83
C MET A 68 5.96 -19.28 11.16
N ASP A 69 6.85 -18.93 12.08
CA ASP A 69 6.95 -19.52 13.43
C ASP A 69 6.03 -18.86 14.47
N LEU A 70 5.26 -17.84 14.07
CA LEU A 70 4.32 -17.21 14.97
C LEU A 70 3.17 -18.16 15.31
N SER A 71 2.90 -18.29 16.61
CA SER A 71 1.76 -19.02 17.15
C SER A 71 0.75 -18.03 17.78
N PRO A 72 -0.51 -18.46 18.00
CA PRO A 72 -1.49 -17.62 18.70
C PRO A 72 -0.99 -17.06 20.03
N ALA A 73 -0.28 -17.89 20.81
CA ALA A 73 0.30 -17.46 22.07
C ALA A 73 1.39 -16.39 21.91
N LYS A 74 2.27 -16.54 20.92
CA LYS A 74 3.32 -15.55 20.62
C LYS A 74 2.73 -14.22 20.16
N VAL A 75 1.70 -14.24 19.31
CA VAL A 75 1.03 -13.05 18.84
C VAL A 75 0.30 -12.34 19.98
N ALA A 76 -0.43 -13.06 20.82
CA ALA A 76 -1.15 -12.50 21.96
C ALA A 76 -0.21 -11.90 23.03
N ALA A 77 1.01 -12.40 23.15
CA ALA A 77 2.02 -11.88 24.07
C ALA A 77 2.61 -10.52 23.67
N SER A 78 2.43 -10.09 22.41
CA SER A 78 2.96 -8.82 21.90
C SER A 78 1.84 -7.95 21.34
N HIS A 79 1.68 -6.75 21.91
CA HIS A 79 0.69 -5.78 21.42
C HIS A 79 0.95 -5.39 19.94
N LEU A 80 2.20 -5.26 19.55
CA LEU A 80 2.57 -4.95 18.17
C LEU A 80 2.15 -6.07 17.20
N LEU A 81 2.47 -7.32 17.55
CA LEU A 81 2.08 -8.48 16.72
C LEU A 81 0.56 -8.66 16.68
N THR A 82 -0.13 -8.42 17.79
CA THR A 82 -1.59 -8.44 17.84
C THR A 82 -2.19 -7.43 16.85
N LYS A 83 -1.75 -6.18 16.89
CA LYS A 83 -2.24 -5.14 15.97
C LYS A 83 -1.89 -5.42 14.52
N PHE A 84 -0.70 -5.90 14.26
CA PHE A 84 -0.31 -6.33 12.91
C PHE A 84 -1.21 -7.45 12.39
N TRP A 85 -1.45 -8.48 13.21
CA TRP A 85 -2.27 -9.63 12.83
C TRP A 85 -3.72 -9.26 12.58
N GLU A 86 -4.32 -8.49 13.50
CA GLU A 86 -5.68 -7.98 13.36
C GLU A 86 -5.85 -7.16 12.07
N GLY A 87 -4.89 -6.29 11.76
CA GLY A 87 -4.91 -5.49 10.55
C GLY A 87 -4.71 -6.30 9.27
N ALA A 88 -3.79 -7.27 9.28
CA ALA A 88 -3.49 -8.09 8.10
C ALA A 88 -4.63 -9.05 7.73
N PHE A 89 -5.34 -9.58 8.72
CA PHE A 89 -6.42 -10.56 8.51
C PHE A 89 -7.82 -10.01 8.75
N ASN A 90 -7.92 -8.71 9.04
CA ASN A 90 -9.18 -8.02 9.31
C ASN A 90 -10.04 -8.75 10.36
N CYS A 91 -9.46 -9.07 11.50
CA CYS A 91 -10.08 -9.80 12.59
C CYS A 91 -9.72 -9.19 13.95
N LEU A 92 -10.45 -9.55 15.00
CA LEU A 92 -10.18 -9.14 16.38
C LEU A 92 -9.86 -10.35 17.24
N LEU A 93 -8.65 -10.41 17.77
CA LEU A 93 -8.18 -11.54 18.62
C LEU A 93 -8.97 -11.64 19.93
N GLU A 94 -9.39 -10.52 20.50
CA GLU A 94 -10.19 -10.49 21.75
C GLU A 94 -11.56 -11.13 21.59
N LYS A 95 -12.16 -11.05 20.40
CA LYS A 95 -13.50 -11.59 20.12
C LYS A 95 -13.52 -13.05 19.67
N ARG A 96 -12.38 -13.74 19.75
CA ARG A 96 -12.22 -15.12 19.23
C ARG A 96 -12.73 -15.31 17.81
N GLU A 97 -12.76 -14.25 17.04
CA GLU A 97 -13.06 -14.35 15.61
C GLU A 97 -11.94 -15.13 14.92
N LYS A 98 -12.28 -15.76 13.80
CA LYS A 98 -11.39 -16.70 13.08
C LYS A 98 -10.16 -16.01 12.49
N CYS A 99 -9.24 -15.56 13.36
CA CYS A 99 -7.94 -15.02 12.95
C CYS A 99 -6.91 -16.10 12.61
N TRP A 100 -7.22 -17.35 12.94
CA TRP A 100 -6.34 -18.49 12.73
C TRP A 100 -7.08 -19.56 11.94
N LYS A 101 -6.54 -19.89 10.82
CA LYS A 101 -6.92 -21.05 10.01
C LYS A 101 -5.71 -21.93 9.76
#